data_aeaf5df3c5eb8279bf552fd07482775f
#
_entry.id   aeaf5df3c5eb8279bf552fd07482775f
#
_cell.length_a   1.000
_cell.length_b   1.000
_cell.length_c   1.000
_cell.angle_alpha   90.00
_cell.angle_beta   90.00
_cell.angle_gamma   90.00
#
_symmetry.space_group_name_H-M   'P 1'
#
loop_
_entity.id
_entity.type
_entity.pdbx_description
1 polymer ?
#
loop_
_entity_poly.entity_id
_entity_poly.type
_entity_poly.pdbx_seq_one_letter_code
_entity_poly.pdbx_strand_id
1 'polypeptide(L)'
;MNPTLFILAAGMGNRYGGLKQMDGLGPNGEAILDYSVYDALRAGFGKIVFVIRKDFEDDFRRVVLSKYEGKVQCELCFQSVDKVPEGCTYNPERTKPWGTNHAVLMGKDLIKEPFAVINADDFYGKESYQVLADFLCSVEGKQGEYCMVGYRVCNTLSENGSVSRGVCATDAEGHLTDVVERTKIENKNGTIVFTEGDVDTPLDPHTPVSMNMWGFTPEYFQYSEAAFRAFLTEHGQELKSEFYIPTLVNQLIGEGKATCKVLDTPSKWFGVTYAEDRPQVVEKIRQLIAAGEYPEKLF
;
A
#
# COMPACT_ATOMS: atom_id res chain seq x y z
N MET A 1 20.02 -10.28 -3.42
CA MET A 1 19.18 -9.72 -4.54
C MET A 1 18.51 -8.45 -4.04
N ASN A 2 18.23 -7.50 -4.94
CA ASN A 2 17.51 -6.29 -4.57
C ASN A 2 16.01 -6.51 -4.80
N PRO A 3 15.14 -6.30 -3.80
CA PRO A 3 13.70 -6.48 -3.97
C PRO A 3 13.10 -5.42 -4.90
N THR A 4 11.90 -5.70 -5.42
CA THR A 4 11.12 -4.74 -6.21
C THR A 4 10.11 -4.01 -5.32
N LEU A 5 9.96 -2.70 -5.51
CA LEU A 5 8.84 -1.93 -4.95
C LEU A 5 7.72 -1.84 -5.99
N PHE A 6 6.55 -2.34 -5.63
CA PHE A 6 5.33 -2.26 -6.44
C PHE A 6 4.40 -1.18 -5.87
N ILE A 7 4.07 -0.18 -6.66
CA ILE A 7 3.34 1.01 -6.21
C ILE A 7 1.95 1.05 -6.83
N LEU A 8 0.92 1.03 -5.98
CA LEU A 8 -0.48 1.12 -6.36
C LEU A 8 -0.85 2.58 -6.68
N ALA A 9 -0.81 2.95 -7.96
CA ALA A 9 -1.08 4.29 -8.44
C ALA A 9 -2.30 4.38 -9.40
N ALA A 10 -3.08 3.30 -9.56
CA ALA A 10 -4.27 3.27 -10.42
C ALA A 10 -5.52 3.90 -9.77
N GLY A 11 -5.49 4.13 -8.45
CA GLY A 11 -6.57 4.76 -7.70
C GLY A 11 -6.79 6.20 -8.15
N MET A 12 -7.99 6.51 -8.64
CA MET A 12 -8.37 7.88 -8.96
C MET A 12 -8.61 8.67 -7.69
N GLY A 13 -7.82 9.69 -7.47
CA GLY A 13 -8.19 10.77 -6.55
C GLY A 13 -9.38 11.55 -7.08
N ASN A 14 -10.58 10.96 -7.05
CA ASN A 14 -11.84 11.58 -7.53
C ASN A 14 -12.17 12.92 -6.86
N ARG A 15 -11.45 13.30 -5.80
CA ARG A 15 -11.76 14.48 -5.00
C ARG A 15 -11.14 15.79 -5.53
N TYR A 16 -10.16 15.71 -6.47
CA TYR A 16 -9.39 16.87 -6.93
C TYR A 16 -9.30 17.01 -8.46
N GLY A 17 -10.04 16.20 -9.24
CA GLY A 17 -10.05 16.30 -10.71
C GLY A 17 -8.71 16.00 -11.41
N GLY A 18 -7.76 15.37 -10.72
CA GLY A 18 -6.43 15.05 -11.24
C GLY A 18 -5.79 13.86 -10.54
N LEU A 19 -4.57 13.50 -10.96
CA LEU A 19 -3.76 12.47 -10.30
C LEU A 19 -3.25 13.01 -8.96
N LYS A 20 -3.92 12.63 -7.85
CA LYS A 20 -3.53 13.01 -6.48
C LYS A 20 -2.07 12.67 -6.17
N GLN A 21 -1.53 11.63 -6.80
CA GLN A 21 -0.14 11.19 -6.67
C GLN A 21 0.87 12.20 -7.23
N MET A 22 0.41 13.19 -8.02
CA MET A 22 1.23 14.24 -8.62
C MET A 22 1.14 15.58 -7.87
N ASP A 23 0.38 15.66 -6.77
CA ASP A 23 0.27 16.88 -5.96
C ASP A 23 1.60 17.14 -5.23
N GLY A 24 2.24 18.25 -5.57
CA GLY A 24 3.51 18.67 -4.96
C GLY A 24 3.31 19.12 -3.51
N LEU A 25 3.95 18.44 -2.59
CA LEU A 25 3.91 18.70 -1.14
C LEU A 25 5.27 19.10 -0.58
N GLY A 26 6.34 18.70 -1.27
CA GLY A 26 7.72 19.10 -0.96
C GLY A 26 8.10 20.47 -1.50
N PRO A 27 9.24 21.04 -1.06
CA PRO A 27 9.67 22.40 -1.40
C PRO A 27 9.95 22.61 -2.88
N ASN A 28 10.33 21.57 -3.63
CA ASN A 28 10.58 21.64 -5.07
C ASN A 28 9.48 20.95 -5.90
N GLY A 29 8.29 20.79 -5.32
CA GLY A 29 7.15 20.14 -5.97
C GLY A 29 7.20 18.61 -5.91
N GLU A 30 7.95 18.04 -4.99
CA GLU A 30 7.95 16.60 -4.74
C GLU A 30 6.59 16.15 -4.22
N ALA A 31 6.04 15.09 -4.81
CA ALA A 31 4.86 14.40 -4.32
C ALA A 31 5.23 13.40 -3.19
N ILE A 32 4.26 12.91 -2.43
CA ILE A 32 4.49 11.83 -1.44
C ILE A 32 5.19 10.64 -2.10
N LEU A 33 4.79 10.30 -3.32
CA LEU A 33 5.39 9.24 -4.11
C LEU A 33 6.90 9.39 -4.27
N ASP A 34 7.41 10.62 -4.43
CA ASP A 34 8.84 10.87 -4.61
C ASP A 34 9.63 10.51 -3.34
N TYR A 35 9.06 10.75 -2.15
CA TYR A 35 9.63 10.33 -0.87
C TYR A 35 9.63 8.80 -0.73
N SER A 36 8.54 8.14 -1.16
CA SER A 36 8.47 6.68 -1.17
C SER A 36 9.54 6.04 -2.04
N VAL A 37 9.74 6.57 -3.25
CA VAL A 37 10.82 6.09 -4.15
C VAL A 37 12.19 6.37 -3.56
N TYR A 38 12.41 7.56 -3.00
CA TYR A 38 13.68 7.93 -2.36
C TYR A 38 14.01 6.99 -1.19
N ASP A 39 13.04 6.71 -0.32
CA ASP A 39 13.22 5.80 0.82
C ASP A 39 13.50 4.36 0.37
N ALA A 40 12.78 3.89 -0.64
CA ALA A 40 13.01 2.57 -1.22
C ALA A 40 14.43 2.43 -1.78
N LEU A 41 14.92 3.45 -2.51
CA LEU A 41 16.29 3.43 -3.05
C LEU A 41 17.34 3.34 -1.96
N ARG A 42 17.23 4.16 -0.91
CA ARG A 42 18.19 4.12 0.21
C ARG A 42 18.08 2.85 1.05
N ALA A 43 16.92 2.16 1.04
CA ALA A 43 16.73 0.85 1.66
C ALA A 43 17.22 -0.33 0.79
N GLY A 44 17.62 -0.09 -0.47
CA GLY A 44 18.21 -1.10 -1.34
C GLY A 44 17.26 -1.75 -2.34
N PHE A 45 16.06 -1.20 -2.57
CA PHE A 45 15.20 -1.65 -3.66
C PHE A 45 15.86 -1.35 -5.02
N GLY A 46 15.86 -2.33 -5.92
CA GLY A 46 16.57 -2.24 -7.21
C GLY A 46 15.68 -1.94 -8.41
N LYS A 47 14.36 -2.08 -8.26
CA LYS A 47 13.37 -1.87 -9.31
C LYS A 47 12.09 -1.30 -8.73
N ILE A 48 11.44 -0.40 -9.46
CA ILE A 48 10.14 0.15 -9.13
C ILE A 48 9.15 -0.23 -10.22
N VAL A 49 8.02 -0.80 -9.86
CA VAL A 49 6.92 -1.10 -10.78
C VAL A 49 5.70 -0.31 -10.34
N PHE A 50 5.13 0.46 -11.25
CA PHE A 50 3.91 1.22 -10.98
C PHE A 50 2.72 0.56 -11.68
N VAL A 51 1.63 0.35 -10.97
CA VAL A 51 0.36 0.04 -11.59
C VAL A 51 -0.46 1.32 -11.71
N ILE A 52 -0.81 1.66 -12.94
CA ILE A 52 -1.59 2.86 -13.30
C ILE A 52 -2.76 2.48 -14.21
N ARG A 53 -3.63 3.44 -14.51
CA ARG A 53 -4.57 3.31 -15.62
C ARG A 53 -3.86 3.69 -16.92
N LYS A 54 -4.24 3.01 -18.01
CA LYS A 54 -3.61 3.23 -19.33
C LYS A 54 -3.79 4.65 -19.86
N ASP A 55 -4.92 5.27 -19.58
CA ASP A 55 -5.23 6.64 -20.01
C ASP A 55 -4.36 7.73 -19.36
N PHE A 56 -3.61 7.41 -18.31
CA PHE A 56 -2.66 8.32 -17.66
C PHE A 56 -1.19 8.06 -18.03
N GLU A 57 -0.91 7.13 -18.92
CA GLU A 57 0.47 6.71 -19.18
C GLU A 57 1.39 7.85 -19.61
N ASP A 58 0.98 8.65 -20.60
CA ASP A 58 1.84 9.71 -21.15
C ASP A 58 2.15 10.79 -20.11
N ASP A 59 1.15 11.22 -19.34
CA ASP A 59 1.34 12.20 -18.28
C ASP A 59 2.19 11.63 -17.15
N PHE A 60 1.98 10.37 -16.77
CA PHE A 60 2.75 9.71 -15.73
C PHE A 60 4.23 9.56 -16.12
N ARG A 61 4.51 9.18 -17.36
CA ARG A 61 5.87 9.13 -17.91
C ARG A 61 6.53 10.50 -17.87
N ARG A 62 5.84 11.53 -18.34
CA ARG A 62 6.36 12.90 -18.43
C ARG A 62 6.61 13.53 -17.08
N VAL A 63 5.72 13.33 -16.10
CA VAL A 63 5.74 14.07 -14.82
C VAL A 63 6.38 13.26 -13.70
N VAL A 64 6.19 11.93 -13.68
CA VAL A 64 6.66 11.06 -12.60
C VAL A 64 7.93 10.34 -12.99
N LEU A 65 7.90 9.52 -14.05
CA LEU A 65 9.05 8.67 -14.39
C LEU A 65 10.28 9.47 -14.80
N SER A 66 10.11 10.63 -15.44
CA SER A 66 11.23 11.52 -15.81
C SER A 66 12.11 11.92 -14.63
N LYS A 67 11.57 11.96 -13.40
CA LYS A 67 12.32 12.28 -12.18
C LYS A 67 13.29 11.17 -11.79
N TYR A 68 12.99 9.92 -12.16
CA TYR A 68 13.74 8.72 -11.77
C TYR A 68 14.67 8.19 -12.86
N GLU A 69 14.67 8.82 -14.03
CA GLU A 69 15.50 8.43 -15.17
C GLU A 69 16.99 8.41 -14.80
N GLY A 70 17.66 7.29 -15.12
CA GLY A 70 19.07 7.08 -14.78
C GLY A 70 19.35 6.79 -13.29
N LYS A 71 18.33 6.78 -12.43
CA LYS A 71 18.48 6.53 -10.98
C LYS A 71 18.04 5.12 -10.56
N VAL A 72 16.97 4.61 -11.16
CA VAL A 72 16.43 3.29 -10.88
C VAL A 72 15.66 2.77 -12.09
N GLN A 73 15.62 1.45 -12.26
CA GLN A 73 14.76 0.82 -13.26
C GLN A 73 13.29 1.00 -12.87
N CYS A 74 12.51 1.62 -13.76
CA CYS A 74 11.07 1.82 -13.59
C CYS A 74 10.30 1.12 -14.69
N GLU A 75 9.25 0.39 -14.31
CA GLU A 75 8.34 -0.28 -15.23
C GLU A 75 6.88 0.09 -14.93
N LEU A 76 6.03 0.00 -15.93
CA LEU A 76 4.60 0.26 -15.81
C LEU A 76 3.80 -1.00 -16.11
N CYS A 77 2.76 -1.25 -15.33
CA CYS A 77 1.67 -2.13 -15.70
C CYS A 77 0.32 -1.40 -15.56
N PHE A 78 -0.73 -1.98 -16.14
CA PHE A 78 -1.99 -1.27 -16.30
C PHE A 78 -3.13 -2.07 -15.70
N GLN A 79 -3.86 -1.44 -14.78
CA GLN A 79 -5.11 -1.98 -14.25
C GLN A 79 -6.29 -1.46 -15.05
N SER A 80 -7.14 -2.37 -15.49
CA SER A 80 -8.44 -2.05 -16.10
C SER A 80 -9.45 -3.16 -15.81
N VAL A 81 -10.75 -2.86 -15.91
CA VAL A 81 -11.83 -3.79 -15.55
C VAL A 81 -11.84 -5.04 -16.44
N ASP A 82 -11.44 -4.90 -17.70
CA ASP A 82 -11.36 -5.98 -18.70
C ASP A 82 -10.16 -6.92 -18.53
N LYS A 83 -9.22 -6.59 -17.63
CA LYS A 83 -8.07 -7.44 -17.33
C LYS A 83 -8.47 -8.58 -16.39
N VAL A 84 -9.23 -9.55 -16.93
CA VAL A 84 -9.65 -10.76 -16.23
C VAL A 84 -8.96 -11.99 -16.82
N PRO A 85 -8.74 -13.06 -16.03
CA PRO A 85 -8.15 -14.28 -16.55
C PRO A 85 -8.99 -14.92 -17.65
N GLU A 86 -8.35 -15.58 -18.59
CA GLU A 86 -9.04 -16.27 -19.70
C GLU A 86 -10.12 -17.21 -19.20
N GLY A 87 -11.30 -17.18 -19.85
CA GLY A 87 -12.48 -17.97 -19.49
C GLY A 87 -13.32 -17.41 -18.36
N CYS A 88 -12.90 -16.32 -17.69
CA CYS A 88 -13.73 -15.63 -16.70
C CYS A 88 -14.65 -14.60 -17.37
N THR A 89 -15.82 -14.40 -16.79
CA THR A 89 -16.81 -13.42 -17.23
C THR A 89 -17.13 -12.44 -16.12
N TYR A 90 -17.55 -11.25 -16.49
CA TYR A 90 -17.96 -10.21 -15.56
C TYR A 90 -19.11 -9.37 -16.15
N ASN A 91 -19.76 -8.57 -15.29
CA ASN A 91 -20.82 -7.67 -15.72
C ASN A 91 -20.25 -6.56 -16.64
N PRO A 92 -20.70 -6.43 -17.91
CA PRO A 92 -20.16 -5.45 -18.84
C PRO A 92 -20.44 -3.99 -18.44
N GLU A 93 -21.39 -3.73 -17.54
CA GLU A 93 -21.69 -2.40 -17.02
C GLU A 93 -20.75 -1.99 -15.86
N ARG A 94 -19.86 -2.89 -15.41
CA ARG A 94 -18.91 -2.58 -14.36
C ARG A 94 -17.88 -1.56 -14.82
N THR A 95 -17.73 -0.49 -14.07
CA THR A 95 -16.70 0.54 -14.27
C THR A 95 -15.71 0.62 -13.09
N LYS A 96 -16.09 0.06 -11.93
CA LYS A 96 -15.25 0.07 -10.73
C LYS A 96 -14.10 -0.93 -10.87
N PRO A 97 -12.84 -0.55 -10.59
CA PRO A 97 -11.72 -1.47 -10.52
C PRO A 97 -11.97 -2.62 -9.53
N TRP A 98 -11.30 -3.77 -9.75
CA TRP A 98 -11.51 -4.98 -8.94
C TRP A 98 -10.84 -4.97 -7.56
N GLY A 99 -10.18 -3.89 -7.19
CA GLY A 99 -9.54 -3.74 -5.88
C GLY A 99 -8.02 -3.89 -5.91
N THR A 100 -7.41 -3.81 -4.72
CA THR A 100 -5.94 -3.71 -4.55
C THR A 100 -5.21 -5.00 -4.96
N ASN A 101 -5.80 -6.18 -4.69
CA ASN A 101 -5.15 -7.44 -5.07
C ASN A 101 -5.14 -7.66 -6.58
N HIS A 102 -6.21 -7.24 -7.28
CA HIS A 102 -6.19 -7.24 -8.75
C HIS A 102 -5.13 -6.29 -9.31
N ALA A 103 -4.92 -5.12 -8.68
CA ALA A 103 -3.85 -4.22 -9.07
C ALA A 103 -2.47 -4.89 -8.94
N VAL A 104 -2.22 -5.61 -7.82
CA VAL A 104 -0.98 -6.39 -7.63
C VAL A 104 -0.81 -7.43 -8.72
N LEU A 105 -1.87 -8.15 -9.09
CA LEU A 105 -1.84 -9.19 -10.11
C LEU A 105 -1.34 -8.69 -11.47
N MET A 106 -1.52 -7.41 -11.78
CA MET A 106 -1.01 -6.81 -13.03
C MET A 106 0.52 -6.81 -13.14
N GLY A 107 1.23 -6.97 -12.02
CA GLY A 107 2.69 -7.03 -11.96
C GLY A 107 3.30 -8.42 -12.23
N LYS A 108 2.50 -9.47 -12.37
CA LYS A 108 2.95 -10.89 -12.40
C LYS A 108 4.02 -11.20 -13.45
N ASP A 109 3.98 -10.51 -14.59
CA ASP A 109 4.93 -10.75 -15.68
C ASP A 109 6.23 -9.95 -15.52
N LEU A 110 6.21 -8.88 -14.73
CA LEU A 110 7.32 -7.97 -14.51
C LEU A 110 8.16 -8.29 -13.27
N ILE A 111 7.60 -9.00 -12.28
CA ILE A 111 8.21 -9.23 -10.98
C ILE A 111 8.47 -10.72 -10.79
N LYS A 112 9.72 -11.09 -10.58
CA LYS A 112 10.17 -12.48 -10.38
C LYS A 112 10.97 -12.66 -9.08
N GLU A 113 11.28 -11.60 -8.40
CA GLU A 113 11.98 -11.48 -7.13
C GLU A 113 11.00 -11.14 -5.99
N PRO A 114 11.38 -11.28 -4.70
CA PRO A 114 10.60 -10.76 -3.59
C PRO A 114 10.28 -9.27 -3.77
N PHE A 115 9.07 -8.88 -3.42
CA PHE A 115 8.59 -7.53 -3.70
C PHE A 115 7.73 -6.96 -2.58
N ALA A 116 7.80 -5.64 -2.44
CA ALA A 116 6.92 -4.85 -1.58
C ALA A 116 5.76 -4.26 -2.36
N VAL A 117 4.65 -4.05 -1.68
CA VAL A 117 3.46 -3.34 -2.20
C VAL A 117 3.14 -2.16 -1.30
N ILE A 118 2.94 -0.98 -1.89
CA ILE A 118 2.54 0.24 -1.18
C ILE A 118 1.48 1.03 -1.97
N ASN A 119 0.79 1.93 -1.28
CA ASN A 119 -0.03 2.96 -1.92
C ASN A 119 0.84 4.14 -2.38
N ALA A 120 0.49 4.76 -3.48
CA ALA A 120 1.23 5.89 -4.05
C ALA A 120 1.03 7.22 -3.29
N ASP A 121 -0.03 7.33 -2.49
CA ASP A 121 -0.46 8.56 -1.82
C ASP A 121 -0.26 8.55 -0.30
N ASP A 122 0.48 7.56 0.21
CA ASP A 122 0.80 7.40 1.63
C ASP A 122 2.29 7.65 1.89
N PHE A 123 2.59 8.40 2.96
CA PHE A 123 3.95 8.55 3.47
C PHE A 123 4.21 7.51 4.55
N TYR A 124 5.20 6.66 4.32
CA TYR A 124 5.48 5.49 5.16
C TYR A 124 6.66 5.69 6.13
N GLY A 125 7.59 6.58 5.79
CA GLY A 125 8.81 6.83 6.56
C GLY A 125 9.94 5.83 6.31
N LYS A 126 11.16 6.30 6.46
CA LYS A 126 12.41 5.63 6.10
C LYS A 126 12.57 4.24 6.74
N GLU A 127 12.29 4.13 8.04
CA GLU A 127 12.51 2.89 8.79
C GLU A 127 11.60 1.77 8.29
N SER A 128 10.40 2.11 7.81
CA SER A 128 9.45 1.14 7.27
C SER A 128 9.98 0.47 6.01
N TYR A 129 10.63 1.21 5.11
CA TYR A 129 11.28 0.64 3.93
C TYR A 129 12.48 -0.21 4.29
N GLN A 130 13.25 0.18 5.32
CA GLN A 130 14.43 -0.58 5.75
C GLN A 130 14.02 -1.95 6.30
N VAL A 131 13.08 -2.00 7.26
CA VAL A 131 12.65 -3.29 7.84
C VAL A 131 12.00 -4.19 6.79
N LEU A 132 11.29 -3.60 5.83
CA LEU A 132 10.67 -4.32 4.72
C LEU A 132 11.71 -4.89 3.75
N ALA A 133 12.72 -4.11 3.36
CA ALA A 133 13.82 -4.55 2.49
C ALA A 133 14.64 -5.67 3.16
N ASP A 134 14.98 -5.52 4.45
CA ASP A 134 15.71 -6.52 5.20
C ASP A 134 14.96 -7.86 5.24
N PHE A 135 13.65 -7.82 5.50
CA PHE A 135 12.82 -9.03 5.46
C PHE A 135 12.81 -9.66 4.06
N LEU A 136 12.52 -8.88 3.01
CA LEU A 136 12.44 -9.40 1.64
C LEU A 136 13.76 -10.02 1.17
N CYS A 137 14.89 -9.44 1.56
CA CYS A 137 16.20 -10.05 1.29
C CYS A 137 16.39 -11.39 2.03
N SER A 138 15.85 -11.52 3.25
CA SER A 138 15.97 -12.74 4.06
C SER A 138 15.14 -13.93 3.55
N VAL A 139 14.11 -13.64 2.74
CA VAL A 139 13.20 -14.65 2.18
C VAL A 139 13.45 -14.93 0.70
N GLU A 140 14.58 -14.47 0.16
CA GLU A 140 14.99 -14.81 -1.20
C GLU A 140 15.04 -16.32 -1.41
N GLY A 141 14.36 -16.81 -2.47
CA GLY A 141 14.27 -18.23 -2.80
C GLY A 141 13.32 -19.05 -1.92
N LYS A 142 12.66 -18.43 -0.94
CA LYS A 142 11.61 -19.07 -0.15
C LYS A 142 10.24 -18.85 -0.78
N GLN A 143 9.24 -19.56 -0.26
CA GLN A 143 7.83 -19.46 -0.68
C GLN A 143 6.93 -19.40 0.56
N GLY A 144 5.80 -18.71 0.45
CA GLY A 144 4.83 -18.60 1.53
C GLY A 144 5.29 -17.78 2.73
N GLU A 145 6.42 -17.08 2.63
CA GLU A 145 6.91 -16.20 3.67
C GLU A 145 6.64 -14.74 3.30
N TYR A 146 5.58 -14.18 3.88
CA TYR A 146 5.12 -12.81 3.66
C TYR A 146 5.38 -11.94 4.87
N CYS A 147 5.27 -10.64 4.68
CA CYS A 147 5.28 -9.68 5.78
C CYS A 147 4.34 -8.52 5.52
N MET A 148 4.08 -7.79 6.58
CA MET A 148 3.36 -6.52 6.56
C MET A 148 4.03 -5.58 7.56
N VAL A 149 4.19 -4.31 7.21
CA VAL A 149 4.63 -3.30 8.17
C VAL A 149 3.43 -2.89 9.03
N GLY A 150 3.50 -3.21 10.32
CA GLY A 150 2.50 -2.87 11.32
C GLY A 150 2.80 -1.52 11.95
N TYR A 151 1.97 -0.52 11.65
CA TYR A 151 2.07 0.79 12.29
C TYR A 151 1.31 0.77 13.61
N ARG A 152 1.84 1.45 14.62
CA ARG A 152 1.08 1.67 15.86
C ARG A 152 -0.10 2.57 15.56
N VAL A 153 -1.31 2.20 16.00
CA VAL A 153 -2.53 2.95 15.67
C VAL A 153 -2.42 4.44 16.03
N CYS A 154 -1.76 4.76 17.16
CA CYS A 154 -1.52 6.14 17.58
C CYS A 154 -0.71 6.97 16.56
N ASN A 155 0.08 6.34 15.70
CA ASN A 155 0.89 6.98 14.66
C ASN A 155 0.16 7.12 13.31
N THR A 156 -1.15 6.81 13.24
CA THR A 156 -1.92 6.76 12.00
C THR A 156 -3.24 7.54 12.05
N LEU A 157 -3.48 8.28 13.12
CA LEU A 157 -4.71 9.07 13.31
C LEU A 157 -4.67 10.36 12.50
N SER A 158 -5.86 10.90 12.18
CA SER A 158 -6.06 12.25 11.66
C SER A 158 -6.63 13.16 12.75
N GLU A 159 -6.21 14.43 12.74
CA GLU A 159 -6.81 15.47 13.61
C GLU A 159 -8.14 16.00 13.03
N ASN A 160 -8.41 15.73 11.75
CA ASN A 160 -9.55 16.27 11.01
C ASN A 160 -10.74 15.32 10.94
N GLY A 161 -10.66 14.14 11.57
CA GLY A 161 -11.77 13.18 11.60
C GLY A 161 -11.34 11.76 11.92
N SER A 162 -12.34 10.89 11.94
CA SER A 162 -12.09 9.46 12.14
C SER A 162 -11.44 8.81 10.91
N VAL A 163 -10.71 7.73 11.14
CA VAL A 163 -10.01 6.97 10.09
C VAL A 163 -10.46 5.52 10.08
N SER A 164 -10.20 4.81 8.97
CA SER A 164 -10.39 3.36 8.87
C SER A 164 -9.03 2.68 8.78
N ARG A 165 -8.84 1.56 9.52
CA ARG A 165 -7.58 0.81 9.55
C ARG A 165 -7.83 -0.69 9.64
N GLY A 166 -7.00 -1.47 8.99
CA GLY A 166 -6.92 -2.91 9.21
C GLY A 166 -6.24 -3.20 10.54
N VAL A 167 -7.01 -3.43 11.59
CA VAL A 167 -6.49 -3.77 12.93
C VAL A 167 -6.00 -5.21 12.91
N CYS A 168 -4.73 -5.41 13.28
CA CYS A 168 -4.04 -6.68 13.19
C CYS A 168 -4.02 -7.42 14.52
N ALA A 169 -4.29 -8.72 14.47
CA ALA A 169 -4.00 -9.66 15.55
C ALA A 169 -2.74 -10.48 15.19
N THR A 170 -1.89 -10.75 16.18
CA THR A 170 -0.65 -11.52 16.01
C THR A 170 -0.54 -12.64 17.02
N ASP A 171 0.18 -13.70 16.65
CA ASP A 171 0.62 -14.73 17.60
C ASP A 171 1.81 -14.26 18.45
N ALA A 172 2.31 -15.15 19.31
CA ALA A 172 3.43 -14.85 20.21
C ALA A 172 4.76 -14.62 19.46
N GLU A 173 4.90 -15.18 18.27
CA GLU A 173 6.04 -15.01 17.37
C GLU A 173 5.92 -13.75 16.50
N GLY A 174 4.77 -13.02 16.57
CA GLY A 174 4.49 -11.80 15.81
C GLY A 174 4.10 -12.08 14.35
N HIS A 175 3.55 -13.26 14.05
CA HIS A 175 2.92 -13.50 12.76
C HIS A 175 1.46 -13.05 12.81
N LEU A 176 1.00 -12.50 11.70
CA LEU A 176 -0.38 -12.09 11.51
C LEU A 176 -1.30 -13.33 11.61
N THR A 177 -2.29 -13.25 12.48
CA THR A 177 -3.34 -14.27 12.59
C THR A 177 -4.67 -13.80 12.01
N ASP A 178 -4.89 -12.48 12.01
CA ASP A 178 -6.08 -11.87 11.42
C ASP A 178 -5.84 -10.38 11.16
N VAL A 179 -6.55 -9.82 10.19
CA VAL A 179 -6.65 -8.38 9.94
C VAL A 179 -8.10 -8.00 9.70
N VAL A 180 -8.63 -7.16 10.56
CA VAL A 180 -10.03 -6.72 10.52
C VAL A 180 -10.10 -5.22 10.25
N GLU A 181 -10.77 -4.84 9.18
CA GLU A 181 -11.02 -3.42 8.89
C GLU A 181 -11.96 -2.83 9.95
N ARG A 182 -11.44 -1.87 10.72
CA ARG A 182 -12.21 -1.08 11.68
C ARG A 182 -12.38 0.33 11.16
N THR A 183 -13.60 0.76 11.08
CA THR A 183 -13.97 2.11 10.67
C THR A 183 -14.16 3.01 11.89
N LYS A 184 -14.20 4.33 11.69
CA LYS A 184 -14.42 5.33 12.75
C LYS A 184 -13.45 5.16 13.92
N ILE A 185 -12.14 5.01 13.64
CA ILE A 185 -11.10 5.06 14.66
C ILE A 185 -10.75 6.53 14.90
N GLU A 186 -10.80 6.96 16.15
CA GLU A 186 -10.50 8.34 16.56
C GLU A 186 -10.03 8.42 18.01
N ASN A 187 -9.43 9.53 18.38
CA ASN A 187 -9.09 9.82 19.78
C ASN A 187 -10.27 10.56 20.44
N LYS A 188 -10.92 9.91 21.39
CA LYS A 188 -11.96 10.51 22.26
C LYS A 188 -11.40 10.75 23.65
N ASN A 189 -11.14 12.01 23.99
CA ASN A 189 -10.69 12.43 25.33
C ASN A 189 -9.41 11.67 25.82
N GLY A 190 -8.46 11.45 24.91
CA GLY A 190 -7.19 10.78 25.23
C GLY A 190 -7.22 9.25 25.09
N THR A 191 -8.37 8.67 24.76
CA THR A 191 -8.50 7.22 24.49
C THR A 191 -8.74 6.99 23.00
N ILE A 192 -7.96 6.13 22.36
CA ILE A 192 -8.20 5.70 20.99
C ILE A 192 -9.31 4.66 21.02
N VAL A 193 -10.35 4.86 20.23
CA VAL A 193 -11.48 3.94 20.11
C VAL A 193 -11.82 3.69 18.65
N PHE A 194 -12.44 2.55 18.35
CA PHE A 194 -13.21 2.37 17.14
C PHE A 194 -14.69 2.26 17.49
N THR A 195 -15.55 2.78 16.63
CA THR A 195 -16.99 2.79 16.85
C THR A 195 -17.69 1.83 15.88
N GLU A 196 -18.41 0.84 16.42
CA GLU A 196 -19.30 -0.04 15.68
C GLU A 196 -20.74 0.17 16.13
N GLY A 197 -21.61 0.61 15.21
CA GLY A 197 -22.93 1.11 15.60
C GLY A 197 -22.79 2.33 16.51
N ASP A 198 -23.28 2.20 17.74
CA ASP A 198 -23.19 3.22 18.80
C ASP A 198 -22.25 2.83 19.94
N VAL A 199 -21.42 1.78 19.75
CA VAL A 199 -20.51 1.25 20.79
C VAL A 199 -19.07 1.64 20.48
N ASP A 200 -18.45 2.36 21.40
CA ASP A 200 -17.02 2.65 21.38
C ASP A 200 -16.22 1.55 22.07
N THR A 201 -15.28 0.97 21.33
CA THR A 201 -14.37 -0.04 21.85
C THR A 201 -12.95 0.53 21.90
N PRO A 202 -12.30 0.55 23.09
CA PRO A 202 -10.93 1.04 23.23
C PRO A 202 -9.92 0.19 22.45
N LEU A 203 -8.93 0.86 21.86
CA LEU A 203 -7.74 0.25 21.26
C LEU A 203 -6.50 0.67 22.05
N ASP A 204 -5.60 -0.28 22.31
CA ASP A 204 -4.27 0.06 22.80
C ASP A 204 -3.55 0.94 21.78
N PRO A 205 -2.92 2.06 22.17
CA PRO A 205 -2.19 2.94 21.26
C PRO A 205 -1.10 2.25 20.43
N HIS A 206 -0.57 1.13 20.92
CA HIS A 206 0.46 0.35 20.25
C HIS A 206 -0.09 -0.81 19.40
N THR A 207 -1.42 -0.98 19.34
CA THR A 207 -2.04 -1.98 18.48
C THR A 207 -1.54 -1.83 17.03
N PRO A 208 -1.00 -2.89 16.41
CA PRO A 208 -0.54 -2.83 15.04
C PRO A 208 -1.73 -2.70 14.07
N VAL A 209 -1.59 -1.79 13.11
CA VAL A 209 -2.57 -1.61 12.03
C VAL A 209 -1.89 -1.66 10.67
N SER A 210 -2.59 -2.20 9.70
CA SER A 210 -2.16 -2.22 8.30
C SER A 210 -2.42 -0.86 7.66
N MET A 211 -1.37 -0.33 7.02
CA MET A 211 -1.44 0.82 6.13
C MET A 211 -1.17 0.41 4.68
N ASN A 212 -1.49 -0.84 4.34
CA ASN A 212 -1.31 -1.44 3.02
C ASN A 212 0.16 -1.47 2.54
N MET A 213 1.10 -1.66 3.47
CA MET A 213 2.51 -1.86 3.19
C MET A 213 2.87 -3.32 3.42
N TRP A 214 2.98 -4.10 2.33
CA TRP A 214 3.11 -5.54 2.32
C TRP A 214 4.41 -5.99 1.67
N GLY A 215 4.87 -7.19 2.03
CA GLY A 215 5.99 -7.87 1.38
C GLY A 215 5.62 -9.31 1.02
N PHE A 216 5.95 -9.71 -0.20
CA PHE A 216 5.59 -11.01 -0.77
C PHE A 216 6.76 -11.67 -1.48
N THR A 217 6.72 -13.00 -1.50
CA THR A 217 7.52 -13.82 -2.42
C THR A 217 6.75 -14.06 -3.74
N PRO A 218 7.42 -14.31 -4.89
CA PRO A 218 6.80 -14.25 -6.22
C PRO A 218 5.64 -15.22 -6.46
N GLU A 219 5.60 -16.35 -5.75
CA GLU A 219 4.50 -17.31 -5.89
C GLU A 219 3.14 -16.74 -5.45
N TYR A 220 3.13 -15.62 -4.71
CA TYR A 220 1.91 -14.88 -4.38
C TYR A 220 1.03 -14.62 -5.61
N PHE A 221 1.67 -14.35 -6.78
CA PHE A 221 0.92 -14.12 -8.02
C PHE A 221 0.10 -15.34 -8.46
N GLN A 222 0.59 -16.56 -8.21
CA GLN A 222 -0.14 -17.79 -8.55
C GLN A 222 -1.38 -17.93 -7.65
N TYR A 223 -1.23 -17.70 -6.35
CA TYR A 223 -2.36 -17.70 -5.42
C TYR A 223 -3.36 -16.59 -5.71
N SER A 224 -2.86 -15.39 -6.03
CA SER A 224 -3.68 -14.24 -6.38
C SER A 224 -4.51 -14.50 -7.64
N GLU A 225 -3.94 -15.08 -8.70
CA GLU A 225 -4.68 -15.41 -9.92
C GLU A 225 -5.74 -16.47 -9.68
N ALA A 226 -5.41 -17.54 -8.95
CA ALA A 226 -6.37 -18.60 -8.61
C ALA A 226 -7.54 -18.07 -7.76
N ALA A 227 -7.24 -17.26 -6.75
CA ALA A 227 -8.25 -16.63 -5.90
C ALA A 227 -9.10 -15.61 -6.67
N PHE A 228 -8.50 -14.86 -7.62
CA PHE A 228 -9.27 -13.93 -8.44
C PHE A 228 -10.23 -14.64 -9.39
N ARG A 229 -9.88 -15.81 -9.93
CA ARG A 229 -10.80 -16.66 -10.70
C ARG A 229 -12.00 -17.09 -9.86
N ALA A 230 -11.77 -17.55 -8.62
CA ALA A 230 -12.84 -17.93 -7.69
C ALA A 230 -13.71 -16.69 -7.36
N PHE A 231 -13.10 -15.57 -7.04
CA PHE A 231 -13.80 -14.31 -6.78
C PHE A 231 -14.70 -13.88 -7.95
N LEU A 232 -14.24 -13.98 -9.20
CA LEU A 232 -15.05 -13.65 -10.37
C LEU A 232 -16.22 -14.62 -10.57
N THR A 233 -16.08 -15.88 -10.20
CA THR A 233 -17.17 -16.86 -10.26
C THR A 233 -18.32 -16.47 -9.32
N GLU A 234 -18.01 -15.95 -8.14
CA GLU A 234 -18.99 -15.57 -7.11
C GLU A 234 -19.50 -14.14 -7.27
N HIS A 235 -18.61 -13.21 -7.58
CA HIS A 235 -18.82 -11.76 -7.51
C HIS A 235 -18.68 -11.05 -8.86
N GLY A 236 -18.39 -11.76 -9.95
CA GLY A 236 -18.11 -11.16 -11.25
C GLY A 236 -19.29 -10.37 -11.82
N GLN A 237 -20.52 -10.69 -11.45
CA GLN A 237 -21.72 -9.97 -11.88
C GLN A 237 -22.06 -8.73 -11.02
N GLU A 238 -21.36 -8.54 -9.89
CA GLU A 238 -21.57 -7.40 -9.00
C GLU A 238 -20.81 -6.16 -9.53
N LEU A 239 -21.43 -4.99 -9.46
CA LEU A 239 -20.83 -3.74 -9.97
C LEU A 239 -19.82 -3.11 -9.03
N LYS A 240 -19.78 -3.48 -7.73
CA LYS A 240 -19.01 -2.77 -6.70
C LYS A 240 -18.11 -3.65 -5.83
N SER A 241 -18.19 -4.98 -5.94
CA SER A 241 -17.33 -5.90 -5.19
C SER A 241 -15.85 -5.62 -5.44
N GLU A 242 -15.01 -5.82 -4.44
CA GLU A 242 -13.56 -5.58 -4.54
C GLU A 242 -12.77 -6.74 -3.96
N PHE A 243 -11.73 -7.11 -4.66
CA PHE A 243 -10.77 -8.15 -4.30
C PHE A 243 -9.55 -7.53 -3.64
N TYR A 244 -9.47 -7.63 -2.32
CA TYR A 244 -8.46 -6.96 -1.50
C TYR A 244 -7.28 -7.85 -1.13
N ILE A 245 -6.10 -7.24 -0.94
CA ILE A 245 -4.89 -7.93 -0.45
C ILE A 245 -5.14 -8.63 0.88
N PRO A 246 -5.67 -7.98 1.94
CA PRO A 246 -5.89 -8.62 3.23
C PRO A 246 -6.77 -9.87 3.16
N THR A 247 -7.77 -9.88 2.30
CA THR A 247 -8.67 -11.03 2.12
C THR A 247 -7.90 -12.27 1.66
N LEU A 248 -7.03 -12.13 0.65
CA LEU A 248 -6.21 -13.25 0.18
C LEU A 248 -5.17 -13.66 1.22
N VAL A 249 -4.52 -12.71 1.88
CA VAL A 249 -3.52 -13.01 2.92
C VAL A 249 -4.15 -13.81 4.06
N ASN A 250 -5.30 -13.38 4.58
CA ASN A 250 -6.04 -14.12 5.61
C ASN A 250 -6.43 -15.54 5.15
N GLN A 251 -6.88 -15.68 3.91
CA GLN A 251 -7.18 -16.99 3.34
C GLN A 251 -5.94 -17.90 3.33
N LEU A 252 -4.81 -17.44 2.82
CA LEU A 252 -3.57 -18.22 2.71
C LEU A 252 -3.02 -18.62 4.07
N ILE A 253 -3.09 -17.72 5.07
CA ILE A 253 -2.74 -18.02 6.46
C ILE A 253 -3.66 -19.10 7.02
N GLY A 254 -4.98 -18.96 6.87
CA GLY A 254 -5.98 -19.93 7.34
C GLY A 254 -5.84 -21.31 6.70
N GLU A 255 -5.41 -21.37 5.44
CA GLU A 255 -5.13 -22.61 4.72
C GLU A 255 -3.72 -23.20 5.00
N GLY A 256 -2.90 -22.55 5.83
CA GLY A 256 -1.53 -22.97 6.12
C GLY A 256 -0.58 -22.91 4.92
N LYS A 257 -0.91 -22.12 3.90
CA LYS A 257 -0.11 -21.93 2.68
C LYS A 257 0.93 -20.83 2.80
N ALA A 258 0.73 -19.90 3.73
CA ALA A 258 1.66 -18.80 3.99
C ALA A 258 1.68 -18.43 5.47
N THR A 259 2.79 -17.80 5.86
CA THR A 259 2.91 -17.02 7.10
C THR A 259 3.10 -15.55 6.72
N CYS A 260 2.66 -14.65 7.60
CA CYS A 260 2.86 -13.22 7.39
C CYS A 260 3.42 -12.58 8.65
N LYS A 261 4.69 -12.18 8.62
CA LYS A 261 5.34 -11.50 9.74
C LYS A 261 4.87 -10.05 9.84
N VAL A 262 4.43 -9.61 11.01
CA VAL A 262 4.16 -8.19 11.28
C VAL A 262 5.46 -7.53 11.71
N LEU A 263 5.97 -6.61 10.89
CA LEU A 263 7.20 -5.87 11.12
C LEU A 263 6.86 -4.58 11.89
N ASP A 264 7.48 -4.38 13.06
CA ASP A 264 7.32 -3.14 13.82
C ASP A 264 8.11 -2.00 13.17
N THR A 265 7.55 -0.81 13.21
CA THR A 265 8.21 0.43 12.78
C THR A 265 7.94 1.57 13.74
N PRO A 266 8.95 2.39 14.08
CA PRO A 266 8.73 3.63 14.82
C PRO A 266 8.19 4.76 13.95
N SER A 267 8.20 4.59 12.62
CA SER A 267 7.79 5.62 11.66
C SER A 267 6.35 6.06 11.90
N LYS A 268 6.09 7.33 11.58
CA LYS A 268 4.75 7.90 11.56
C LYS A 268 4.24 7.85 10.13
N TRP A 269 3.07 7.24 9.99
CA TRP A 269 2.34 7.31 8.72
C TRP A 269 1.58 8.63 8.64
N PHE A 270 1.52 9.21 7.47
CA PHE A 270 0.59 10.28 7.14
C PHE A 270 0.26 10.29 5.64
N GLY A 271 -0.88 10.88 5.31
CA GLY A 271 -1.35 11.06 3.94
C GLY A 271 -2.35 12.20 3.89
N VAL A 272 -2.80 12.57 2.70
CA VAL A 272 -3.86 13.55 2.51
C VAL A 272 -5.19 12.80 2.39
N THR A 273 -5.81 12.48 3.52
CA THR A 273 -7.14 11.84 3.57
C THR A 273 -8.24 12.87 3.34
N TYR A 274 -8.12 14.00 4.00
CA TYR A 274 -8.98 15.18 3.87
C TYR A 274 -8.20 16.31 3.21
N ALA A 275 -8.90 17.25 2.53
CA ALA A 275 -8.23 18.43 1.95
C ALA A 275 -7.49 19.26 3.00
N GLU A 276 -8.06 19.30 4.20
CA GLU A 276 -7.57 20.01 5.37
C GLU A 276 -6.27 19.41 5.93
N ASP A 277 -5.94 18.15 5.61
CA ASP A 277 -4.69 17.52 6.03
C ASP A 277 -3.46 18.10 5.29
N ARG A 278 -3.67 18.65 4.08
CA ARG A 278 -2.57 19.09 3.19
C ARG A 278 -1.58 20.06 3.85
N PRO A 279 -1.98 21.13 4.54
CA PRO A 279 -1.04 22.03 5.20
C PRO A 279 -0.20 21.34 6.28
N GLN A 280 -0.79 20.40 7.02
CA GLN A 280 -0.08 19.64 8.04
C GLN A 280 0.92 18.66 7.42
N VAL A 281 0.57 18.02 6.30
CA VAL A 281 1.48 17.14 5.57
C VAL A 281 2.68 17.91 5.04
N VAL A 282 2.46 19.08 4.44
CA VAL A 282 3.54 19.98 3.98
C VAL A 282 4.46 20.37 5.14
N GLU A 283 3.90 20.70 6.29
CA GLU A 283 4.68 21.06 7.47
C GLU A 283 5.48 19.90 8.04
N LYS A 284 4.90 18.68 8.10
CA LYS A 284 5.62 17.47 8.49
C LYS A 284 6.81 17.19 7.57
N ILE A 285 6.63 17.31 6.27
CA ILE A 285 7.73 17.15 5.30
C ILE A 285 8.83 18.18 5.54
N ARG A 286 8.50 19.46 5.76
CA ARG A 286 9.47 20.49 6.09
C ARG A 286 10.26 20.19 7.35
N GLN A 287 9.59 19.68 8.38
CA GLN A 287 10.24 19.30 9.64
C GLN A 287 11.22 18.14 9.44
N LEU A 288 10.87 17.14 8.61
CA LEU A 288 11.76 16.03 8.27
C LEU A 288 13.00 16.52 7.49
N ILE A 289 12.84 17.47 6.57
CA ILE A 289 13.94 18.10 5.85
C ILE A 289 14.81 18.90 6.83
N ALA A 290 14.21 19.72 7.69
CA ALA A 290 14.94 20.51 8.69
C ALA A 290 15.71 19.63 9.70
N ALA A 291 15.20 18.44 10.00
CA ALA A 291 15.88 17.43 10.82
C ALA A 291 16.99 16.69 10.08
N GLY A 292 17.20 16.94 8.78
CA GLY A 292 18.22 16.29 7.96
C GLY A 292 17.86 14.86 7.52
N GLU A 293 16.61 14.46 7.65
CA GLU A 293 16.16 13.14 7.22
C GLU A 293 16.04 13.04 5.70
N TYR A 294 15.63 14.13 5.06
CA TYR A 294 15.61 14.29 3.61
C TYR A 294 16.40 15.52 3.18
N PRO A 295 17.03 15.49 1.99
CA PRO A 295 17.58 16.69 1.38
C PRO A 295 16.45 17.63 0.92
N GLU A 296 16.78 18.92 0.70
CA GLU A 296 15.82 19.89 0.13
C GLU A 296 15.28 19.44 -1.25
N LYS A 297 16.14 18.79 -2.04
CA LYS A 297 15.81 18.23 -3.34
C LYS A 297 16.15 16.74 -3.35
N LEU A 298 15.16 15.89 -3.64
CA LEU A 298 15.32 14.43 -3.59
C LEU A 298 16.11 13.86 -4.78
N PHE A 299 15.91 14.41 -5.98
CA PHE A 299 16.45 13.90 -7.25
C PHE A 299 17.06 14.99 -8.14
#